data_fc6e3ac982dc6d957d3ee300854b0b26
#
_entry.id   fc6e3ac982dc6d957d3ee300854b0b26
#
_cell.length_a   1.000
_cell.length_b   1.000
_cell.length_c   1.000
_cell.angle_alpha   90.00
_cell.angle_beta   90.00
_cell.angle_gamma   90.00
#
_symmetry.space_group_name_H-M   'P 1'
#
loop_
_entity.id
_entity.type
_entity.pdbx_description
1 polymer ?
#
loop_
_entity_poly.entity_id
_entity_poly.type
_entity_poly.pdbx_seq_one_letter_code
_entity_poly.pdbx_strand_id
1 'polypeptide(L)'
;MKKLYFVFAALTIAAMTLSACAPAPEPVSEPAPAIEVPTDAAIVEEPVPVEPEAVSLWTQEYITQVPPIMMIEPYFAIFGQTAGPVPYYYEEAVKLAGHSCGATAGAWTITKKALEVLYPNGEIPVRGQIHVDAPGAEDEWFVGVFGDIIMYITGAAPKTGFNGSEFAVNDLYVRQNKMVYSEEPTGQLPPMREWIFTRLDTGAKVGVKFNLVIITPLPTPARAEMGKKVALGQATPEEAADYIQYWNDRARFVFENQDVDGFFTVTIYE
;
A
#
# COMPACT_ATOMS: atom_id res chain seq x y z
N MET A 1 -19.93 -13.17 -55.83
CA MET A 1 -19.77 -14.63 -55.92
C MET A 1 -18.50 -15.00 -55.12
N LYS A 2 -18.63 -15.37 -53.88
CA LYS A 2 -17.55 -16.03 -53.10
C LYS A 2 -18.22 -16.99 -52.13
N LYS A 3 -17.76 -18.22 -52.16
CA LYS A 3 -18.40 -19.42 -51.63
C LYS A 3 -18.26 -19.50 -50.10
N LEU A 4 -19.38 -19.84 -49.48
CA LEU A 4 -19.57 -20.20 -48.10
C LEU A 4 -19.12 -21.66 -47.90
N TYR A 5 -18.18 -21.94 -47.02
CA TYR A 5 -17.84 -23.29 -46.56
C TYR A 5 -18.41 -23.52 -45.17
N PHE A 6 -19.43 -24.38 -45.12
CA PHE A 6 -19.92 -25.00 -43.87
C PHE A 6 -19.00 -26.20 -43.57
N VAL A 7 -18.46 -26.26 -42.38
CA VAL A 7 -17.82 -27.46 -41.85
C VAL A 7 -18.72 -28.00 -40.72
N PHE A 8 -19.33 -29.14 -40.98
CA PHE A 8 -20.05 -29.95 -39.99
C PHE A 8 -19.01 -30.68 -39.12
N ALA A 9 -19.01 -30.48 -37.82
CA ALA A 9 -18.33 -31.31 -36.88
C ALA A 9 -19.33 -32.26 -36.21
N ALA A 10 -19.13 -33.56 -36.47
CA ALA A 10 -19.97 -34.62 -35.91
C ALA A 10 -19.72 -34.83 -34.44
N LEU A 11 -20.80 -34.81 -33.67
CA LEU A 11 -20.81 -35.10 -32.22
C LEU A 11 -20.87 -36.62 -32.05
N THR A 12 -19.80 -37.23 -31.54
CA THR A 12 -19.80 -38.64 -31.07
C THR A 12 -20.07 -38.65 -29.55
N ILE A 13 -21.24 -39.12 -29.19
CA ILE A 13 -21.66 -39.36 -27.80
C ILE A 13 -21.12 -40.74 -27.42
N ALA A 14 -20.15 -40.80 -26.49
CA ALA A 14 -19.73 -42.01 -25.83
C ALA A 14 -20.52 -42.20 -24.52
N ALA A 15 -21.39 -43.18 -24.52
CA ALA A 15 -22.12 -43.59 -23.31
C ALA A 15 -21.16 -44.38 -22.37
N MET A 16 -20.80 -43.79 -21.24
CA MET A 16 -20.14 -44.52 -20.16
C MET A 16 -21.18 -45.09 -19.22
N THR A 17 -21.22 -46.42 -19.15
CA THR A 17 -22.03 -47.21 -18.22
C THR A 17 -21.43 -47.05 -16.80
N LEU A 18 -22.23 -46.48 -15.87
CA LEU A 18 -21.94 -46.46 -14.45
C LEU A 18 -22.14 -47.88 -13.87
N SER A 19 -21.04 -48.51 -13.46
CA SER A 19 -21.06 -49.67 -12.59
C SER A 19 -21.14 -49.21 -11.14
N ALA A 20 -22.26 -49.46 -10.49
CA ALA A 20 -22.46 -49.17 -9.06
C ALA A 20 -21.72 -50.22 -8.23
N CYS A 21 -20.63 -49.87 -7.58
CA CYS A 21 -20.05 -50.63 -6.48
C CYS A 21 -20.75 -50.23 -5.18
N ALA A 22 -21.39 -51.18 -4.53
CA ALA A 22 -21.91 -51.01 -3.18
C ALA A 22 -20.75 -50.89 -2.17
N PRO A 23 -20.85 -50.02 -1.16
CA PRO A 23 -19.82 -49.93 -0.13
C PRO A 23 -19.84 -51.16 0.79
N ALA A 24 -18.65 -51.67 1.10
CA ALA A 24 -18.45 -52.71 2.10
C ALA A 24 -18.74 -52.16 3.51
N PRO A 25 -19.24 -52.97 4.44
CA PRO A 25 -19.49 -52.53 5.81
C PRO A 25 -18.15 -52.20 6.51
N GLU A 26 -18.11 -51.06 7.18
CA GLU A 26 -16.99 -50.65 8.00
C GLU A 26 -16.78 -51.58 9.20
N PRO A 27 -15.54 -51.91 9.58
CA PRO A 27 -15.30 -52.69 10.79
C PRO A 27 -15.59 -51.82 12.03
N VAL A 28 -16.39 -52.37 12.93
CA VAL A 28 -16.68 -51.79 14.24
C VAL A 28 -15.37 -51.75 15.03
N SER A 29 -14.85 -50.55 15.29
CA SER A 29 -13.70 -50.37 16.16
C SER A 29 -14.08 -50.60 17.63
N GLU A 30 -13.40 -51.50 18.30
CA GLU A 30 -13.46 -51.64 19.76
C GLU A 30 -13.11 -50.32 20.46
N PRO A 31 -13.81 -50.01 21.58
CA PRO A 31 -13.47 -48.82 22.35
C PRO A 31 -12.06 -48.93 22.94
N ALA A 32 -11.22 -47.94 22.72
CA ALA A 32 -9.91 -47.86 23.30
C ALA A 32 -9.98 -47.80 24.82
N PRO A 33 -9.04 -48.44 25.55
CA PRO A 33 -9.01 -48.41 27.01
C PRO A 33 -8.88 -47.00 27.53
N ALA A 34 -9.63 -46.69 28.60
CA ALA A 34 -9.58 -45.40 29.28
C ALA A 34 -8.15 -45.12 29.78
N ILE A 35 -7.55 -44.00 29.30
CA ILE A 35 -6.29 -43.52 29.84
C ILE A 35 -6.60 -42.86 31.19
N GLU A 36 -6.14 -43.46 32.28
CA GLU A 36 -6.13 -42.83 33.61
C GLU A 36 -5.16 -41.67 33.56
N VAL A 37 -5.66 -40.42 33.69
CA VAL A 37 -4.87 -39.21 33.80
C VAL A 37 -4.35 -39.14 35.25
N PRO A 38 -3.05 -39.12 35.50
CA PRO A 38 -2.52 -38.91 36.84
C PRO A 38 -2.84 -37.46 37.30
N THR A 39 -3.66 -37.36 38.32
CA THR A 39 -3.95 -36.10 39.01
C THR A 39 -2.83 -35.94 40.06
N ASP A 40 -1.83 -35.20 39.77
CA ASP A 40 -0.87 -34.49 40.60
C ASP A 40 0.52 -34.43 39.91
N ALA A 41 0.62 -33.59 38.86
CA ALA A 41 1.92 -33.05 38.48
C ALA A 41 1.81 -31.54 38.70
N ALA A 42 2.55 -31.03 39.65
CA ALA A 42 2.77 -29.57 39.80
C ALA A 42 3.19 -29.02 38.45
N ILE A 43 2.37 -28.13 37.88
CA ILE A 43 2.73 -27.38 36.66
C ILE A 43 3.93 -26.50 37.05
N VAL A 44 5.13 -26.98 36.73
CA VAL A 44 6.29 -26.13 36.66
C VAL A 44 6.10 -25.26 35.43
N GLU A 45 5.68 -24.03 35.62
CA GLU A 45 5.68 -23.05 34.53
C GLU A 45 7.12 -22.92 34.05
N GLU A 46 7.44 -23.53 32.93
CA GLU A 46 8.69 -23.21 32.25
C GLU A 46 8.64 -21.71 31.90
N PRO A 47 9.73 -20.96 32.14
CA PRO A 47 9.78 -19.55 31.78
C PRO A 47 9.54 -19.43 30.29
N VAL A 48 8.45 -18.72 29.92
CA VAL A 48 8.14 -18.37 28.53
C VAL A 48 9.40 -17.73 27.93
N PRO A 49 9.94 -18.28 26.84
CA PRO A 49 11.09 -17.67 26.18
C PRO A 49 10.73 -16.22 25.83
N VAL A 50 11.42 -15.27 26.42
CA VAL A 50 11.32 -13.87 26.03
C VAL A 50 11.89 -13.82 24.61
N GLU A 51 11.02 -13.67 23.60
CA GLU A 51 11.48 -13.39 22.26
C GLU A 51 12.41 -12.17 22.33
N PRO A 52 13.62 -12.24 21.74
CA PRO A 52 14.49 -11.08 21.71
C PRO A 52 13.72 -9.94 21.05
N GLU A 53 13.64 -8.79 21.72
CA GLU A 53 13.06 -7.57 21.13
C GLU A 53 13.66 -7.39 19.74
N ALA A 54 12.81 -7.33 18.73
CA ALA A 54 13.25 -7.17 17.36
C ALA A 54 14.02 -5.85 17.26
N VAL A 55 15.33 -5.93 17.17
CA VAL A 55 16.19 -4.76 17.02
C VAL A 55 15.81 -4.07 15.74
N SER A 56 15.27 -2.84 15.85
CA SER A 56 14.97 -2.04 14.68
C SER A 56 16.21 -1.88 13.81
N LEU A 57 16.11 -2.22 12.53
CA LEU A 57 17.19 -2.01 11.55
C LEU A 57 17.30 -0.54 11.12
N TRP A 58 16.35 0.30 11.52
CA TRP A 58 16.33 1.71 11.17
C TRP A 58 17.17 2.53 12.13
N THR A 59 18.17 3.23 11.62
CA THR A 59 18.98 4.20 12.39
C THR A 59 18.23 5.50 12.64
N GLN A 60 17.12 5.72 11.96
CA GLN A 60 16.25 6.89 12.10
C GLN A 60 14.92 6.43 12.71
N GLU A 61 14.76 6.60 13.99
CA GLU A 61 13.62 6.09 14.77
C GLU A 61 12.27 6.61 14.30
N TYR A 62 12.20 7.86 13.81
CA TYR A 62 10.92 8.44 13.33
C TYR A 62 10.25 7.59 12.24
N ILE A 63 10.99 6.81 11.46
CA ILE A 63 10.45 5.96 10.38
C ILE A 63 9.44 4.95 10.93
N THR A 64 9.73 4.35 12.07
CA THR A 64 8.86 3.36 12.73
C THR A 64 7.85 3.99 13.70
N GLN A 65 8.01 5.28 14.01
CA GLN A 65 7.11 6.01 14.92
C GLN A 65 5.91 6.64 14.20
N VAL A 66 5.93 6.71 12.86
CA VAL A 66 4.78 7.21 12.09
C VAL A 66 3.61 6.25 12.25
N PRO A 67 2.44 6.71 12.74
CA PRO A 67 1.27 5.85 12.89
C PRO A 67 0.86 5.21 11.56
N PRO A 68 0.48 3.92 11.54
CA PRO A 68 0.08 3.24 10.33
C PRO A 68 -1.25 3.78 9.79
N ILE A 69 -1.45 3.63 8.49
CA ILE A 69 -2.75 3.81 7.85
C ILE A 69 -3.45 2.45 7.85
N MET A 70 -4.61 2.39 8.52
CA MET A 70 -5.41 1.15 8.56
C MET A 70 -6.26 1.05 7.31
N MET A 71 -6.24 -0.10 6.64
CA MET A 71 -7.00 -0.36 5.42
C MET A 71 -7.70 -1.70 5.50
N ILE A 72 -8.92 -1.82 4.96
CA ILE A 72 -9.52 -3.11 4.64
C ILE A 72 -9.01 -3.54 3.26
N GLU A 73 -8.38 -4.72 3.17
CA GLU A 73 -7.97 -5.31 1.90
C GLU A 73 -8.91 -6.46 1.52
N PRO A 74 -9.81 -6.26 0.55
CA PRO A 74 -10.82 -7.26 0.19
C PRO A 74 -10.22 -8.57 -0.34
N TYR A 75 -9.06 -8.53 -0.99
CA TYR A 75 -8.37 -9.74 -1.44
C TYR A 75 -7.96 -10.64 -0.28
N PHE A 76 -7.48 -10.06 0.81
CA PHE A 76 -7.12 -10.85 1.99
C PHE A 76 -8.31 -11.60 2.57
N ALA A 77 -9.49 -10.99 2.53
CA ALA A 77 -10.71 -11.63 3.02
C ALA A 77 -11.13 -12.82 2.16
N ILE A 78 -11.15 -12.68 0.82
CA ILE A 78 -11.57 -13.78 -0.07
C ILE A 78 -10.56 -14.93 -0.12
N PHE A 79 -9.28 -14.66 0.18
CA PHE A 79 -8.25 -15.70 0.31
C PHE A 79 -8.07 -16.20 1.75
N GLY A 80 -8.88 -15.74 2.70
CA GLY A 80 -8.83 -16.17 4.09
C GLY A 80 -7.55 -15.76 4.84
N GLN A 81 -6.87 -14.70 4.36
CA GLN A 81 -5.59 -14.26 4.94
C GLN A 81 -5.79 -13.34 6.15
N THR A 82 -6.85 -12.55 6.15
CA THR A 82 -7.31 -11.77 7.31
C THR A 82 -8.80 -11.44 7.18
N ALA A 83 -9.48 -11.28 8.30
CA ALA A 83 -10.88 -10.84 8.36
C ALA A 83 -11.02 -9.38 8.82
N GLY A 84 -9.93 -8.70 9.12
CA GLY A 84 -9.92 -7.36 9.69
C GLY A 84 -9.04 -6.36 8.95
N PRO A 85 -9.00 -5.12 9.46
CA PRO A 85 -8.11 -4.09 8.93
C PRO A 85 -6.65 -4.49 9.03
N VAL A 86 -5.88 -4.07 8.04
CA VAL A 86 -4.43 -4.31 7.93
C VAL A 86 -3.69 -3.00 8.08
N PRO A 87 -2.66 -2.91 8.92
CA PRO A 87 -1.83 -1.72 9.02
C PRO A 87 -0.88 -1.62 7.83
N TYR A 88 -0.83 -0.46 7.20
CA TYR A 88 0.18 -0.05 6.25
C TYR A 88 1.15 0.87 6.98
N TYR A 89 2.42 0.50 7.06
CA TYR A 89 3.43 1.25 7.81
C TYR A 89 4.23 2.17 6.91
N TYR A 90 4.64 3.33 7.43
CA TYR A 90 5.48 4.27 6.67
C TYR A 90 6.83 3.66 6.27
N GLU A 91 7.40 2.78 7.09
CA GLU A 91 8.64 2.08 6.75
C GLU A 91 8.55 1.25 5.45
N GLU A 92 7.37 0.79 5.09
CA GLU A 92 7.13 0.05 3.85
C GLU A 92 7.15 1.00 2.64
N ALA A 93 6.62 2.21 2.79
CA ALA A 93 6.77 3.26 1.79
C ALA A 93 8.23 3.70 1.63
N VAL A 94 9.00 3.72 2.72
CA VAL A 94 10.46 3.98 2.68
C VAL A 94 11.20 2.87 1.96
N LYS A 95 10.83 1.60 2.19
CA LYS A 95 11.40 0.45 1.44
C LYS A 95 11.06 0.53 -0.05
N LEU A 96 9.83 0.89 -0.39
CA LEU A 96 9.39 1.07 -1.79
C LEU A 96 10.19 2.18 -2.50
N ALA A 97 10.38 3.33 -1.85
CA ALA A 97 11.09 4.48 -2.40
C ALA A 97 12.63 4.37 -2.29
N GLY A 98 13.15 3.41 -1.52
CA GLY A 98 14.58 3.22 -1.25
C GLY A 98 15.16 4.25 -0.26
N HIS A 99 14.38 5.23 0.20
CA HIS A 99 14.80 6.23 1.19
C HIS A 99 13.61 6.99 1.76
N SER A 100 13.84 7.65 2.90
CA SER A 100 12.91 8.63 3.46
C SER A 100 13.37 10.06 3.12
N CYS A 101 12.48 10.87 2.59
CA CYS A 101 12.71 12.30 2.35
C CYS A 101 11.40 13.07 2.44
N GLY A 102 11.46 14.39 2.27
CA GLY A 102 10.25 15.22 2.28
C GLY A 102 9.20 14.84 1.24
N ALA A 103 9.60 14.26 0.10
CA ALA A 103 8.67 13.78 -0.92
C ALA A 103 7.97 12.48 -0.48
N THR A 104 8.72 11.49 0.02
CA THR A 104 8.16 10.23 0.53
C THR A 104 7.19 10.48 1.69
N ALA A 105 7.61 11.33 2.66
CA ALA A 105 6.77 11.74 3.77
C ALA A 105 5.55 12.55 3.32
N GLY A 106 5.71 13.40 2.30
CA GLY A 106 4.62 14.18 1.70
C GLY A 106 3.57 13.31 1.04
N ALA A 107 3.96 12.33 0.23
CA ALA A 107 3.05 11.40 -0.44
C ALA A 107 2.24 10.58 0.57
N TRP A 108 2.91 10.09 1.62
CA TRP A 108 2.25 9.42 2.74
C TRP A 108 1.19 10.30 3.41
N THR A 109 1.58 11.54 3.75
CA THR A 109 0.70 12.48 4.46
C THR A 109 -0.47 12.96 3.58
N ILE A 110 -0.26 13.19 2.28
CA ILE A 110 -1.33 13.47 1.30
C ILE A 110 -2.37 12.36 1.36
N THR A 111 -1.92 11.10 1.25
CA THR A 111 -2.82 9.93 1.26
C THR A 111 -3.59 9.86 2.57
N LYS A 112 -2.90 9.97 3.70
CA LYS A 112 -3.52 9.95 5.04
C LYS A 112 -4.61 11.02 5.16
N LYS A 113 -4.30 12.29 4.83
CA LYS A 113 -5.26 13.41 4.93
C LYS A 113 -6.46 13.22 3.99
N ALA A 114 -6.26 12.68 2.78
CA ALA A 114 -7.37 12.37 1.88
C ALA A 114 -8.28 11.28 2.45
N LEU A 115 -7.71 10.21 2.98
CA LEU A 115 -8.47 9.10 3.56
C LEU A 115 -9.25 9.52 4.81
N GLU A 116 -8.67 10.36 5.67
CA GLU A 116 -9.35 10.89 6.86
C GLU A 116 -10.61 11.69 6.51
N VAL A 117 -10.62 12.41 5.39
CA VAL A 117 -11.79 13.17 4.93
C VAL A 117 -12.81 12.27 4.24
N LEU A 118 -12.37 11.34 3.40
CA LEU A 118 -13.23 10.44 2.64
C LEU A 118 -13.90 9.37 3.52
N TYR A 119 -13.28 9.02 4.65
CA TYR A 119 -13.76 8.02 5.61
C TYR A 119 -13.86 8.63 7.02
N PRO A 120 -14.86 9.51 7.25
CA PRO A 120 -14.99 10.21 8.51
C PRO A 120 -15.48 9.29 9.65
N ASN A 121 -15.43 9.79 10.88
CA ASN A 121 -15.99 9.13 12.07
C ASN A 121 -15.37 7.75 12.39
N GLY A 122 -14.13 7.52 12.01
CA GLY A 122 -13.42 6.26 12.29
C GLY A 122 -13.77 5.12 11.33
N GLU A 123 -14.41 5.41 10.19
CA GLU A 123 -14.53 4.44 9.11
C GLU A 123 -13.14 4.01 8.64
N ILE A 124 -12.98 2.72 8.38
CA ILE A 124 -11.73 2.20 7.84
C ILE A 124 -11.78 2.24 6.31
N PRO A 125 -10.82 2.89 5.64
CA PRO A 125 -10.77 2.93 4.20
C PRO A 125 -10.67 1.54 3.57
N VAL A 126 -11.35 1.36 2.43
CA VAL A 126 -11.36 0.08 1.70
C VAL A 126 -10.47 0.19 0.48
N ARG A 127 -9.43 -0.61 0.44
CA ARG A 127 -8.47 -0.66 -0.64
C ARG A 127 -9.14 -1.15 -1.92
N GLY A 128 -8.98 -0.36 -3.00
CA GLY A 128 -9.68 -0.58 -4.27
C GLY A 128 -11.01 0.20 -4.43
N GLN A 129 -11.52 0.82 -3.38
CA GLN A 129 -12.66 1.74 -3.43
C GLN A 129 -12.25 3.21 -3.63
N ILE A 130 -11.03 3.44 -4.08
CA ILE A 130 -10.46 4.78 -4.20
C ILE A 130 -9.95 4.96 -5.64
N HIS A 131 -10.39 6.04 -6.28
CA HIS A 131 -9.84 6.53 -7.53
C HIS A 131 -8.96 7.73 -7.25
N VAL A 132 -7.87 7.88 -7.98
CA VAL A 132 -6.89 8.96 -7.80
C VAL A 132 -6.59 9.61 -9.14
N ASP A 133 -6.80 10.92 -9.24
CA ASP A 133 -6.32 11.73 -10.36
C ASP A 133 -5.00 12.38 -9.96
N ALA A 134 -3.93 12.01 -10.62
CA ALA A 134 -2.61 12.57 -10.42
C ALA A 134 -2.48 13.93 -11.14
N PRO A 135 -1.77 14.89 -10.55
CA PRO A 135 -1.69 16.25 -11.07
C PRO A 135 -0.73 16.45 -12.24
N GLY A 136 -0.15 15.41 -12.80
CA GLY A 136 0.83 15.47 -13.88
C GLY A 136 1.10 14.14 -14.52
N ALA A 137 2.06 14.09 -15.45
CA ALA A 137 2.48 12.89 -16.12
C ALA A 137 3.24 11.93 -15.16
N GLU A 138 3.15 10.62 -15.40
CA GLU A 138 3.75 9.60 -14.54
C GLU A 138 5.28 9.73 -14.47
N ASP A 139 5.92 10.13 -15.57
CA ASP A 139 7.37 10.35 -15.66
C ASP A 139 7.81 11.76 -15.20
N GLU A 140 6.88 12.60 -14.80
CA GLU A 140 7.19 13.91 -14.28
C GLU A 140 7.73 13.81 -12.85
N TRP A 141 8.82 14.54 -12.61
CA TRP A 141 9.52 14.53 -11.33
C TRP A 141 8.57 14.68 -10.13
N PHE A 142 8.65 13.79 -9.15
CA PHE A 142 7.80 13.58 -7.99
C PHE A 142 6.42 12.97 -8.28
N VAL A 143 5.81 13.12 -9.44
CA VAL A 143 4.48 12.60 -9.70
C VAL A 143 4.50 11.07 -9.65
N GLY A 144 5.43 10.41 -10.33
CA GLY A 144 5.58 8.96 -10.29
C GLY A 144 5.84 8.43 -8.88
N VAL A 145 6.83 9.02 -8.17
CA VAL A 145 7.17 8.60 -6.79
C VAL A 145 5.98 8.76 -5.83
N PHE A 146 5.24 9.86 -5.94
CA PHE A 146 4.03 10.06 -5.15
C PHE A 146 2.96 9.04 -5.52
N GLY A 147 2.75 8.80 -6.82
CA GLY A 147 1.79 7.83 -7.32
C GLY A 147 2.08 6.41 -6.82
N ASP A 148 3.33 5.98 -6.81
CA ASP A 148 3.73 4.67 -6.31
C ASP A 148 3.36 4.47 -4.83
N ILE A 149 3.61 5.48 -4.00
CA ILE A 149 3.28 5.43 -2.57
C ILE A 149 1.75 5.47 -2.35
N ILE A 150 1.05 6.35 -3.09
CA ILE A 150 -0.41 6.44 -3.04
C ILE A 150 -1.03 5.11 -3.51
N MET A 151 -0.55 4.54 -4.61
CA MET A 151 -0.98 3.24 -5.13
C MET A 151 -0.72 2.11 -4.12
N TYR A 152 0.45 2.10 -3.50
CA TYR A 152 0.78 1.12 -2.47
C TYR A 152 -0.28 1.11 -1.34
N ILE A 153 -0.70 2.28 -0.85
CA ILE A 153 -1.68 2.41 0.23
C ILE A 153 -3.10 2.13 -0.28
N THR A 154 -3.54 2.83 -1.33
CA THR A 154 -4.95 2.85 -1.77
C THR A 154 -5.32 1.67 -2.66
N GLY A 155 -4.34 1.02 -3.29
CA GLY A 155 -4.55 0.04 -4.34
C GLY A 155 -5.02 0.63 -5.68
N ALA A 156 -5.15 1.95 -5.79
CA ALA A 156 -5.46 2.61 -7.06
C ALA A 156 -4.26 2.48 -8.01
N ALA A 157 -4.38 1.66 -9.05
CA ALA A 157 -3.30 1.38 -9.97
C ALA A 157 -3.55 2.02 -11.36
N PRO A 158 -2.48 2.37 -12.11
CA PRO A 158 -2.61 2.83 -13.47
C PRO A 158 -3.07 1.71 -14.43
N LYS A 159 -3.06 1.97 -15.72
CA LYS A 159 -3.44 1.02 -16.76
C LYS A 159 -2.69 -0.32 -16.67
N THR A 160 -1.48 -0.31 -16.15
CA THR A 160 -0.63 -1.50 -15.97
C THR A 160 -0.92 -2.30 -14.70
N GLY A 161 -1.80 -1.81 -13.82
CA GLY A 161 -2.24 -2.53 -12.63
C GLY A 161 -3.08 -3.76 -12.96
N PHE A 162 -3.24 -4.67 -11.98
CA PHE A 162 -4.03 -5.87 -12.20
C PHE A 162 -5.54 -5.56 -12.31
N ASN A 163 -6.21 -6.28 -13.20
CA ASN A 163 -7.59 -6.05 -13.60
C ASN A 163 -8.63 -6.85 -12.80
N GLY A 164 -8.21 -7.56 -11.75
CA GLY A 164 -9.09 -8.39 -10.92
C GLY A 164 -9.35 -9.79 -11.48
N SER A 165 -8.95 -10.07 -12.73
CA SER A 165 -9.13 -11.40 -13.36
C SER A 165 -10.56 -11.92 -13.19
N GLU A 166 -10.73 -13.14 -12.67
CA GLU A 166 -12.04 -13.75 -12.41
C GLU A 166 -12.88 -13.03 -11.32
N PHE A 167 -12.23 -12.22 -10.47
CA PHE A 167 -12.90 -11.42 -9.44
C PHE A 167 -13.40 -10.07 -9.95
N ALA A 168 -13.16 -9.71 -11.22
CA ALA A 168 -13.60 -8.45 -11.83
C ALA A 168 -15.13 -8.32 -11.99
N VAL A 169 -15.90 -9.24 -11.44
CA VAL A 169 -17.36 -9.16 -11.29
C VAL A 169 -17.81 -8.02 -10.36
N ASN A 170 -16.86 -7.48 -9.59
CA ASN A 170 -17.08 -6.37 -8.68
C ASN A 170 -15.89 -5.41 -8.78
N ASP A 171 -16.16 -4.12 -8.98
CA ASP A 171 -15.14 -3.06 -9.07
C ASP A 171 -14.21 -3.00 -7.86
N LEU A 172 -14.64 -3.51 -6.71
CA LEU A 172 -13.83 -3.63 -5.51
C LEU A 172 -12.49 -4.36 -5.74
N TYR A 173 -12.49 -5.37 -6.61
CA TYR A 173 -11.31 -6.17 -6.91
C TYR A 173 -10.50 -5.67 -8.11
N VAL A 174 -11.05 -4.74 -8.89
CA VAL A 174 -10.32 -4.11 -9.99
C VAL A 174 -9.42 -3.01 -9.43
N ARG A 175 -8.13 -3.07 -9.71
CA ARG A 175 -7.16 -2.03 -9.34
C ARG A 175 -6.78 -1.15 -10.52
N GLN A 176 -6.80 -1.72 -11.69
CA GLN A 176 -6.43 -1.09 -12.96
C GLN A 176 -7.30 0.14 -13.26
N ASN A 177 -6.69 1.17 -13.84
CA ASN A 177 -7.32 2.44 -14.24
C ASN A 177 -7.96 3.24 -13.09
N LYS A 178 -7.54 3.00 -11.85
CA LYS A 178 -7.96 3.81 -10.69
C LYS A 178 -6.93 4.86 -10.26
N MET A 179 -5.72 4.82 -10.82
CA MET A 179 -4.75 5.90 -10.81
C MET A 179 -4.67 6.45 -12.23
N VAL A 180 -5.02 7.72 -12.42
CA VAL A 180 -5.00 8.39 -13.73
C VAL A 180 -3.99 9.52 -13.69
N TYR A 181 -2.97 9.40 -14.51
CA TYR A 181 -1.98 10.45 -14.74
C TYR A 181 -2.40 11.37 -15.88
N SER A 182 -2.00 12.63 -15.83
CA SER A 182 -2.15 13.53 -16.97
C SER A 182 -1.24 13.07 -18.11
N GLU A 183 -1.72 13.21 -19.35
CA GLU A 183 -0.89 12.91 -20.53
C GLU A 183 0.20 13.97 -20.75
N GLU A 184 -0.03 15.19 -20.25
CA GLU A 184 0.87 16.32 -20.41
C GLU A 184 1.53 16.70 -19.08
N PRO A 185 2.85 16.95 -19.07
CA PRO A 185 3.52 17.50 -17.90
C PRO A 185 2.91 18.86 -17.54
N THR A 186 2.69 19.10 -16.27
CA THR A 186 2.14 20.39 -15.83
C THR A 186 3.13 21.53 -15.94
N GLY A 187 4.43 21.25 -16.05
CA GLY A 187 5.50 22.25 -16.02
C GLY A 187 5.59 23.04 -14.72
N GLN A 188 4.78 22.70 -13.72
CA GLN A 188 4.76 23.37 -12.42
C GLN A 188 5.66 22.64 -11.43
N LEU A 189 6.31 23.40 -10.56
CA LEU A 189 7.03 22.83 -9.44
C LEU A 189 6.08 22.09 -8.49
N PRO A 190 6.52 20.99 -7.87
CA PRO A 190 5.72 20.10 -7.04
C PRO A 190 4.81 20.75 -5.99
N PRO A 191 5.18 21.87 -5.33
CA PRO A 191 4.41 22.38 -4.20
C PRO A 191 3.01 22.90 -4.54
N MET A 192 2.68 23.03 -5.82
CA MET A 192 1.41 23.65 -6.23
C MET A 192 0.38 22.64 -6.76
N ARG A 193 0.68 21.36 -6.73
CA ARG A 193 -0.13 20.32 -7.37
C ARG A 193 -1.09 19.67 -6.40
N GLU A 194 -2.31 19.48 -6.87
CA GLU A 194 -3.39 18.85 -6.11
C GLU A 194 -3.61 17.42 -6.58
N TRP A 195 -3.46 16.49 -5.68
CA TRP A 195 -3.87 15.10 -5.85
C TRP A 195 -5.35 14.98 -5.50
N ILE A 196 -6.16 14.43 -6.40
CA ILE A 196 -7.60 14.30 -6.20
C ILE A 196 -7.94 12.83 -5.93
N PHE A 197 -8.64 12.60 -4.82
CA PHE A 197 -9.08 11.27 -4.42
C PHE A 197 -10.60 11.22 -4.46
N THR A 198 -11.15 10.16 -5.05
CA THR A 198 -12.59 9.92 -5.10
C THR A 198 -12.90 8.58 -4.45
N ARG A 199 -13.77 8.60 -3.45
CA ARG A 199 -14.33 7.40 -2.85
C ARG A 199 -15.43 6.87 -3.74
N LEU A 200 -15.27 5.66 -4.30
CA LEU A 200 -16.09 5.16 -5.41
C LEU A 200 -17.52 4.75 -5.00
N ASP A 201 -17.72 4.30 -3.77
CA ASP A 201 -19.04 3.87 -3.26
C ASP A 201 -19.98 5.03 -2.94
N THR A 202 -19.43 6.20 -2.57
CA THR A 202 -20.22 7.39 -2.22
C THR A 202 -20.12 8.50 -3.25
N GLY A 203 -19.09 8.51 -4.07
CA GLY A 203 -18.74 9.61 -4.97
C GLY A 203 -18.08 10.80 -4.27
N ALA A 204 -17.86 10.75 -2.96
CA ALA A 204 -17.17 11.80 -2.23
C ALA A 204 -15.78 12.04 -2.80
N LYS A 205 -15.41 13.33 -2.95
CA LYS A 205 -14.18 13.74 -3.61
C LYS A 205 -13.41 14.76 -2.76
N VAL A 206 -12.10 14.58 -2.66
CA VAL A 206 -11.20 15.47 -1.94
C VAL A 206 -9.92 15.70 -2.72
N GLY A 207 -9.44 16.93 -2.73
CA GLY A 207 -8.14 17.32 -3.25
C GLY A 207 -7.17 17.63 -2.11
N VAL A 208 -5.92 17.20 -2.22
CA VAL A 208 -4.87 17.53 -1.26
C VAL A 208 -3.65 18.10 -1.99
N LYS A 209 -3.28 19.32 -1.62
CA LYS A 209 -2.03 19.99 -2.08
C LYS A 209 -0.98 19.89 -0.99
N PHE A 210 0.26 19.71 -1.40
CA PHE A 210 1.42 19.68 -0.53
C PHE A 210 2.42 20.76 -0.92
N ASN A 211 2.72 21.70 -0.04
CA ASN A 211 3.65 22.78 -0.28
C ASN A 211 5.06 22.47 0.22
N LEU A 212 5.83 21.75 -0.58
CA LEU A 212 7.21 21.33 -0.26
C LEU A 212 8.15 22.50 0.08
N VAL A 213 7.84 23.73 -0.36
CA VAL A 213 8.67 24.93 -0.11
C VAL A 213 8.69 25.34 1.35
N ILE A 214 7.70 24.92 2.13
CA ILE A 214 7.64 25.18 3.59
C ILE A 214 8.72 24.41 4.33
N ILE A 215 9.22 23.29 3.79
CA ILE A 215 10.33 22.55 4.41
C ILE A 215 11.64 23.33 4.21
N THR A 216 12.05 24.05 5.21
CA THR A 216 13.27 24.86 5.19
C THR A 216 14.39 24.21 5.99
N PRO A 217 15.68 24.46 5.64
CA PRO A 217 16.13 25.18 4.46
C PRO A 217 15.89 24.41 3.15
N LEU A 218 15.66 25.14 2.06
CA LEU A 218 15.51 24.53 0.73
C LEU A 218 16.81 23.87 0.26
N PRO A 219 16.76 22.80 -0.55
CA PRO A 219 17.93 22.23 -1.19
C PRO A 219 18.65 23.26 -2.05
N THR A 220 19.97 23.32 -1.91
CA THR A 220 20.84 24.21 -2.69
C THR A 220 21.67 23.41 -3.70
N PRO A 221 22.23 24.05 -4.74
CA PRO A 221 23.18 23.38 -5.63
C PRO A 221 24.37 22.74 -4.86
N ALA A 222 24.85 23.37 -3.79
CA ALA A 222 25.91 22.85 -2.95
C ALA A 222 25.48 21.53 -2.25
N ARG A 223 24.22 21.42 -1.83
CA ARG A 223 23.66 20.16 -1.28
C ARG A 223 23.59 19.06 -2.33
N ALA A 224 23.24 19.39 -3.57
CA ALA A 224 23.24 18.43 -4.67
C ALA A 224 24.64 17.89 -4.98
N GLU A 225 25.66 18.78 -4.99
CA GLU A 225 27.05 18.35 -5.15
C GLU A 225 27.55 17.52 -3.96
N MET A 226 27.13 17.86 -2.74
CA MET A 226 27.42 17.04 -1.56
C MET A 226 26.82 15.63 -1.68
N GLY A 227 25.58 15.52 -2.18
CA GLY A 227 24.94 14.23 -2.45
C GLY A 227 25.74 13.35 -3.41
N LYS A 228 26.31 13.94 -4.46
CA LYS A 228 27.20 13.21 -5.39
C LYS A 228 28.46 12.71 -4.69
N LYS A 229 29.11 13.54 -3.86
CA LYS A 229 30.27 13.11 -3.07
C LYS A 229 29.94 11.94 -2.14
N VAL A 230 28.80 12.04 -1.45
CA VAL A 230 28.32 10.96 -0.54
C VAL A 230 28.08 9.67 -1.34
N ALA A 231 27.36 9.74 -2.45
CA ALA A 231 27.05 8.60 -3.29
C ALA A 231 28.30 7.91 -3.90
N LEU A 232 29.36 8.68 -4.15
CA LEU A 232 30.62 8.20 -4.66
C LEU A 232 31.62 7.77 -3.56
N GLY A 233 31.26 7.87 -2.28
CA GLY A 233 32.17 7.61 -1.16
C GLY A 233 33.34 8.59 -1.04
N GLN A 234 33.17 9.83 -1.55
CA GLN A 234 34.19 10.88 -1.60
C GLN A 234 33.99 11.94 -0.52
N ALA A 235 32.89 11.87 0.23
CA ALA A 235 32.62 12.77 1.34
C ALA A 235 33.41 12.34 2.57
N THR A 236 33.83 13.33 3.40
CA THR A 236 34.35 13.01 4.74
C THR A 236 33.22 12.48 5.62
N PRO A 237 33.53 11.80 6.76
CA PRO A 237 32.51 11.36 7.70
C PRO A 237 31.61 12.49 8.20
N GLU A 238 32.15 13.67 8.43
CA GLU A 238 31.43 14.86 8.87
C GLU A 238 30.51 15.41 7.78
N GLU A 239 31.00 15.48 6.54
CA GLU A 239 30.19 15.89 5.36
C GLU A 239 29.03 14.92 5.14
N ALA A 240 29.28 13.61 5.26
CA ALA A 240 28.24 12.58 5.10
C ALA A 240 27.19 12.66 6.24
N ALA A 241 27.63 12.87 7.48
CA ALA A 241 26.73 13.01 8.63
C ALA A 241 25.82 14.26 8.48
N ASP A 242 26.37 15.41 8.09
CA ASP A 242 25.59 16.63 7.84
C ASP A 242 24.58 16.44 6.70
N TYR A 243 24.97 15.75 5.62
CA TYR A 243 24.07 15.45 4.50
C TYR A 243 22.93 14.52 4.92
N ILE A 244 23.23 13.45 5.67
CA ILE A 244 22.25 12.50 6.20
C ILE A 244 21.27 13.21 7.14
N GLN A 245 21.78 14.01 8.08
CA GLN A 245 20.94 14.75 9.02
C GLN A 245 19.98 15.70 8.30
N TYR A 246 20.47 16.47 7.34
CA TYR A 246 19.67 17.40 6.54
C TYR A 246 18.46 16.72 5.88
N TRP A 247 18.64 15.56 5.26
CA TRP A 247 17.55 14.87 4.57
C TRP A 247 16.55 14.22 5.53
N ASN A 248 17.02 13.65 6.62
CA ASN A 248 16.15 13.07 7.64
C ASN A 248 15.35 14.14 8.39
N ASP A 249 15.95 15.29 8.69
CA ASP A 249 15.23 16.42 9.29
C ASP A 249 14.10 16.92 8.39
N ARG A 250 14.29 16.94 7.10
CA ARG A 250 13.24 17.33 6.14
C ARG A 250 12.10 16.35 6.09
N ALA A 251 12.36 15.05 6.17
CA ALA A 251 11.32 14.03 6.23
C ALA A 251 10.53 14.10 7.55
N ARG A 252 11.26 14.19 8.67
CA ARG A 252 10.67 14.33 10.02
C ARG A 252 9.82 15.59 10.13
N PHE A 253 10.30 16.71 9.57
CA PHE A 253 9.56 17.99 9.55
C PHE A 253 8.15 17.84 8.99
N VAL A 254 7.96 17.00 7.96
CA VAL A 254 6.63 16.79 7.35
C VAL A 254 5.65 16.24 8.38
N PHE A 255 6.04 15.24 9.15
CA PHE A 255 5.17 14.62 10.16
C PHE A 255 4.92 15.52 11.37
N GLU A 256 5.95 16.24 11.82
CA GLU A 256 5.87 17.12 12.98
C GLU A 256 5.05 18.40 12.70
N ASN A 257 4.96 18.82 11.43
CA ASN A 257 4.37 20.10 11.04
C ASN A 257 3.21 19.97 10.06
N GLN A 258 2.61 18.78 9.91
CA GLN A 258 1.56 18.50 8.93
C GLN A 258 0.32 19.41 9.05
N ASP A 259 0.13 20.08 10.18
CA ASP A 259 -1.00 20.96 10.47
C ASP A 259 -0.64 22.45 10.39
N VAL A 260 0.59 22.78 9.96
CA VAL A 260 0.98 24.16 9.68
C VAL A 260 0.20 24.69 8.48
N ASP A 261 -0.38 25.89 8.64
CA ASP A 261 -1.21 26.51 7.61
C ASP A 261 -0.47 26.62 6.26
N GLY A 262 -1.17 26.24 5.20
CA GLY A 262 -0.63 26.25 3.84
C GLY A 262 0.39 25.13 3.54
N PHE A 263 0.77 24.28 4.50
CA PHE A 263 1.66 23.15 4.25
C PHE A 263 0.94 22.02 3.52
N PHE A 264 -0.23 21.63 4.02
CA PHE A 264 -1.19 20.77 3.33
C PHE A 264 -2.51 21.51 3.21
N THR A 265 -3.00 21.69 1.98
CA THR A 265 -4.31 22.30 1.74
C THR A 265 -5.27 21.19 1.30
N VAL A 266 -6.36 21.02 2.03
CA VAL A 266 -7.41 20.04 1.75
C VAL A 266 -8.62 20.77 1.18
N THR A 267 -9.10 20.34 0.01
CA THR A 267 -10.27 20.86 -0.70
C THR A 267 -11.33 19.77 -0.78
N ILE A 268 -12.51 19.97 -0.24
CA ILE A 268 -13.66 19.06 -0.38
C ILE A 268 -14.45 19.53 -1.60
N TYR A 269 -14.72 18.62 -2.54
CA TYR A 269 -15.53 18.86 -3.73
C TYR A 269 -16.96 18.41 -3.47
N GLU A 270 -17.94 19.23 -3.88
CA GLU A 270 -19.36 18.90 -3.85
C GLU A 270 -19.80 18.02 -5.02
#